data_8c0e238c17777baf80510b7a5a01209a
#
_entry.id   8c0e238c17777baf80510b7a5a01209a
#
_cell.length_a   1.000
_cell.length_b   1.000
_cell.length_c   1.000
_cell.angle_alpha   90.00
_cell.angle_beta   90.00
_cell.angle_gamma   90.00
#
_symmetry.space_group_name_H-M   'P 1'
#
loop_
_entity.id
_entity.type
_entity.pdbx_description
1 polymer ?
#
loop_
_entity_poly.entity_id
_entity_poly.type
_entity_poly.pdbx_seq_one_letter_code
_entity_poly.pdbx_strand_id
1 'polypeptide(L)'
;MKKKMIIIGGGISGIYLSILLKKYLDIDVVVLEANDKPLKKLLATGNGRCNLSNKDLDKSHYDGEIKPWVSDIIHHFDIVEALKDIGLYTKYMGNLLYPYSESAKAVQTLFLNRAEEYGVEIICEEEVLSIKKNKHGYLIHAVNKDYQADYV
;
A
#
# COMPACT_ATOMS: atom_id res chain seq x y z
N MET A 1 16.88 3.05 20.20
CA MET A 1 16.82 3.35 18.74
C MET A 1 15.46 2.90 18.25
N LYS A 2 14.80 3.69 17.40
CA LYS A 2 13.55 3.29 16.75
C LYS A 2 13.81 2.09 15.82
N LYS A 3 12.84 1.20 15.73
CA LYS A 3 12.86 0.12 14.76
C LYS A 3 12.66 0.67 13.36
N LYS A 4 13.31 0.05 12.37
CA LYS A 4 13.21 0.45 10.97
C LYS A 4 12.52 -0.63 10.14
N MET A 5 11.49 -0.21 9.38
CA MET A 5 10.79 -1.02 8.39
C MET A 5 11.16 -0.53 7.00
N ILE A 6 11.50 -1.46 6.10
CA ILE A 6 11.60 -1.17 4.68
C ILE A 6 10.46 -1.89 3.95
N ILE A 7 9.70 -1.13 3.17
CA ILE A 7 8.63 -1.65 2.32
C ILE A 7 9.13 -1.63 0.88
N ILE A 8 9.02 -2.76 0.19
CA ILE A 8 9.45 -2.90 -1.20
C ILE A 8 8.24 -2.76 -2.12
N GLY A 9 8.27 -1.71 -2.92
CA GLY A 9 7.23 -1.34 -3.87
C GLY A 9 6.31 -0.22 -3.37
N GLY A 10 6.33 0.91 -4.08
CA GLY A 10 5.49 2.09 -3.87
C GLY A 10 4.10 1.97 -4.52
N GLY A 11 3.56 0.75 -4.64
CA GLY A 11 2.17 0.51 -5.03
C GLY A 11 1.19 0.87 -3.91
N ILE A 12 -0.13 0.76 -4.19
CA ILE A 12 -1.17 1.17 -3.21
C ILE A 12 -1.03 0.41 -1.88
N SER A 13 -0.72 -0.88 -1.90
CA SER A 13 -0.55 -1.68 -0.70
C SER A 13 0.64 -1.22 0.14
N GLY A 14 1.79 -0.94 -0.50
CA GLY A 14 3.00 -0.48 0.19
C GLY A 14 2.83 0.91 0.79
N ILE A 15 2.24 1.85 0.03
CA ILE A 15 1.96 3.21 0.53
C ILE A 15 0.92 3.18 1.64
N TYR A 16 -0.17 2.42 1.50
CA TYR A 16 -1.18 2.31 2.55
C TYR A 16 -0.59 1.71 3.84
N LEU A 17 0.15 0.61 3.73
CA LEU A 17 0.84 0.00 4.86
C LEU A 17 1.78 0.99 5.54
N SER A 18 2.57 1.75 4.78
CA SER A 18 3.51 2.74 5.32
C SER A 18 2.81 3.82 6.15
N ILE A 19 1.64 4.31 5.68
CA ILE A 19 0.80 5.27 6.40
C ILE A 19 0.30 4.66 7.73
N LEU A 20 -0.25 3.44 7.69
CA LEU A 20 -0.77 2.78 8.89
C LEU A 20 0.34 2.53 9.93
N LEU A 21 1.51 2.06 9.49
CA LEU A 21 2.64 1.82 10.38
C LEU A 21 3.09 3.10 11.08
N LYS A 22 3.19 4.19 10.35
CA LYS A 22 3.58 5.50 10.93
C LYS A 22 2.48 6.13 11.79
N LYS A 23 1.21 5.86 11.47
CA LYS A 23 0.06 6.34 12.23
C LYS A 23 -0.05 5.68 13.60
N TYR A 24 0.20 4.37 13.66
CA TYR A 24 -0.08 3.57 14.85
C TYR A 24 1.17 3.09 15.61
N LEU A 25 2.36 3.18 15.00
CA LEU A 25 3.61 2.69 15.61
C LEU A 25 4.70 3.75 15.57
N ASP A 26 5.54 3.77 16.62
CA ASP A 26 6.73 4.63 16.67
C ASP A 26 7.93 3.94 16.02
N ILE A 27 7.89 3.81 14.69
CA ILE A 27 8.93 3.20 13.88
C ILE A 27 9.33 4.10 12.70
N ASP A 28 10.52 3.89 12.17
CA ASP A 28 10.95 4.51 10.92
C ASP A 28 10.52 3.65 9.74
N VAL A 29 9.87 4.27 8.74
CA VAL A 29 9.37 3.58 7.55
C VAL A 29 9.94 4.20 6.30
N VAL A 30 10.54 3.36 5.46
CA VAL A 30 11.07 3.73 4.14
C VAL A 30 10.41 2.83 3.09
N VAL A 31 9.93 3.43 2.01
CA VAL A 31 9.39 2.72 0.84
C VAL A 31 10.41 2.82 -0.29
N LEU A 32 10.84 1.69 -0.83
CA LEU A 32 11.71 1.62 -2.01
C LEU A 32 10.85 1.29 -3.23
N GLU A 33 10.88 2.16 -4.24
CA GLU A 33 10.11 2.01 -5.48
C GLU A 33 11.07 1.97 -6.69
N ALA A 34 10.93 0.96 -7.53
CA ALA A 34 11.78 0.78 -8.71
C ALA A 34 11.54 1.83 -9.80
N ASN A 35 10.31 2.35 -9.89
CA ASN A 35 9.96 3.36 -10.89
C ASN A 35 10.30 4.78 -10.43
N ASP A 36 10.23 5.74 -11.37
CA ASP A 36 10.40 7.18 -11.13
C ASP A 36 9.30 7.79 -10.25
N LYS A 37 8.15 7.12 -10.09
CA LYS A 37 7.00 7.59 -9.30
C LYS A 37 6.25 6.44 -8.64
N PRO A 38 5.79 6.59 -7.39
CA PRO A 38 4.92 5.61 -6.74
C PRO A 38 3.48 5.70 -7.28
N LEU A 39 2.69 4.67 -7.02
CA LEU A 39 1.25 4.59 -7.33
C LEU A 39 0.91 4.68 -8.84
N LYS A 40 1.84 4.35 -9.76
CA LYS A 40 1.58 4.41 -11.20
C LYS A 40 0.38 3.57 -11.64
N LYS A 41 0.29 2.32 -11.15
CA LYS A 41 -0.81 1.42 -11.52
C LYS A 41 -2.18 1.91 -11.05
N LEU A 42 -2.22 2.66 -9.95
CA LEU A 42 -3.46 3.23 -9.43
C LEU A 42 -4.17 4.12 -10.45
N LEU A 43 -3.39 4.92 -11.21
CA LEU A 43 -3.93 5.87 -12.18
C LEU A 43 -4.70 5.21 -13.34
N ALA A 44 -4.42 3.95 -13.64
CA ALA A 44 -5.10 3.19 -14.69
C ALA A 44 -6.36 2.45 -14.20
N THR A 45 -6.58 2.39 -12.88
CA THR A 45 -7.70 1.62 -12.32
C THR A 45 -9.05 2.28 -12.57
N GLY A 46 -10.08 1.45 -12.81
CA GLY A 46 -11.45 1.95 -13.03
C GLY A 46 -11.56 2.98 -14.16
N ASN A 47 -10.75 2.85 -15.20
CA ASN A 47 -10.68 3.81 -16.31
C ASN A 47 -10.38 5.24 -15.82
N GLY A 48 -9.43 5.38 -14.90
CA GLY A 48 -9.04 6.66 -14.28
C GLY A 48 -9.91 7.11 -13.11
N ARG A 49 -11.00 6.38 -12.79
CA ARG A 49 -11.91 6.70 -11.68
C ARG A 49 -11.56 6.01 -10.37
N CYS A 50 -10.58 5.09 -10.36
CA CYS A 50 -10.13 4.34 -9.19
C CYS A 50 -11.22 3.43 -8.59
N ASN A 51 -11.51 2.30 -9.24
CA ASN A 51 -12.31 1.26 -8.61
C ASN A 51 -11.54 0.66 -7.43
N LEU A 52 -12.08 0.79 -6.23
CA LEU A 52 -11.43 0.41 -4.97
C LEU A 52 -11.82 -0.98 -4.50
N SER A 53 -13.07 -1.41 -4.74
CA SER A 53 -13.59 -2.69 -4.27
C SER A 53 -14.91 -3.03 -4.96
N ASN A 54 -15.47 -4.19 -4.59
CA ASN A 54 -16.79 -4.66 -5.00
C ASN A 54 -17.57 -5.13 -3.76
N LYS A 55 -18.90 -4.99 -3.76
CA LYS A 55 -19.77 -5.59 -2.72
C LYS A 55 -19.79 -7.11 -2.80
N ASP A 56 -19.71 -7.62 -4.03
CA ASP A 56 -19.68 -9.03 -4.31
C ASP A 56 -18.24 -9.54 -4.29
N LEU A 57 -17.80 -9.95 -3.10
CA LEU A 57 -16.46 -10.48 -2.85
C LEU A 57 -16.51 -12.01 -2.64
N ASP A 58 -17.45 -12.71 -3.30
CA ASP A 58 -17.53 -14.15 -3.20
C ASP A 58 -16.26 -14.83 -3.76
N LYS A 59 -15.87 -15.93 -3.10
CA LYS A 59 -14.68 -16.70 -3.48
C LYS A 59 -14.71 -17.24 -4.92
N SER A 60 -15.89 -17.36 -5.53
CA SER A 60 -16.04 -17.78 -6.94
C SER A 60 -15.45 -16.81 -7.94
N HIS A 61 -15.18 -15.57 -7.54
CA HIS A 61 -14.54 -14.53 -8.37
C HIS A 61 -13.01 -14.58 -8.36
N TYR A 62 -12.42 -15.55 -7.65
CA TYR A 62 -10.97 -15.69 -7.55
C TYR A 62 -10.52 -16.98 -8.23
N ASP A 63 -9.44 -16.90 -9.00
CA ASP A 63 -8.84 -18.07 -9.61
C ASP A 63 -8.10 -18.93 -8.57
N GLY A 64 -8.30 -20.25 -8.64
CA GLY A 64 -7.65 -21.24 -7.78
C GLY A 64 -8.26 -21.38 -6.38
N GLU A 65 -7.57 -22.15 -5.53
CA GLU A 65 -8.00 -22.37 -4.15
C GLU A 65 -7.63 -21.18 -3.25
N ILE A 66 -8.64 -20.49 -2.74
CA ILE A 66 -8.44 -19.46 -1.71
C ILE A 66 -8.23 -20.13 -0.36
N LYS A 67 -7.14 -19.79 0.31
CA LYS A 67 -6.91 -20.23 1.68
C LYS A 67 -8.01 -19.70 2.62
N PRO A 68 -8.46 -20.48 3.62
CA PRO A 68 -9.53 -20.04 4.54
C PRO A 68 -9.30 -18.66 5.15
N TRP A 69 -8.07 -18.36 5.57
CA TRP A 69 -7.73 -17.08 6.17
C TRP A 69 -7.88 -15.88 5.21
N VAL A 70 -7.72 -16.09 3.88
CA VAL A 70 -7.98 -15.03 2.88
C VAL A 70 -9.46 -14.73 2.81
N SER A 71 -10.30 -15.78 2.83
CA SER A 71 -11.76 -15.62 2.90
C SER A 71 -12.18 -14.84 4.14
N ASP A 72 -11.58 -15.16 5.29
CA ASP A 72 -11.86 -14.46 6.55
C ASP A 72 -11.51 -12.97 6.47
N ILE A 73 -10.35 -12.62 5.88
CA ILE A 73 -9.96 -11.21 5.66
C ILE A 73 -10.98 -10.52 4.76
N ILE A 74 -11.32 -11.11 3.61
CA ILE A 74 -12.25 -10.52 2.64
C ILE A 74 -13.61 -10.22 3.28
N HIS A 75 -14.13 -11.11 4.14
CA HIS A 75 -15.45 -10.96 4.74
C HIS A 75 -15.48 -10.04 5.98
N HIS A 76 -14.37 -9.89 6.68
CA HIS A 76 -14.32 -9.16 7.95
C HIS A 76 -13.60 -7.81 7.86
N PHE A 77 -12.93 -7.52 6.74
CA PHE A 77 -12.24 -6.25 6.56
C PHE A 77 -13.19 -5.18 5.99
N ASP A 78 -13.50 -4.17 6.81
CA ASP A 78 -14.29 -3.02 6.35
C ASP A 78 -13.40 -2.02 5.61
N ILE A 79 -13.35 -2.15 4.29
CA ILE A 79 -12.56 -1.27 3.42
C ILE A 79 -13.06 0.18 3.45
N VAL A 80 -14.37 0.41 3.66
CA VAL A 80 -14.94 1.77 3.67
C VAL A 80 -14.43 2.53 4.90
N GLU A 81 -14.51 1.92 6.09
CA GLU A 81 -13.99 2.54 7.31
C GLU A 81 -12.45 2.65 7.28
N ALA A 82 -11.75 1.65 6.76
CA ALA A 82 -10.30 1.68 6.62
C ALA A 82 -9.81 2.84 5.73
N LEU A 83 -10.50 3.11 4.62
CA LEU A 83 -10.16 4.22 3.73
C LEU A 83 -10.58 5.58 4.31
N LYS A 84 -11.71 5.64 5.00
CA LYS A 84 -12.18 6.83 5.71
C LYS A 84 -11.20 7.25 6.82
N ASP A 85 -10.55 6.31 7.49
CA ASP A 85 -9.55 6.55 8.54
C ASP A 85 -8.33 7.35 8.03
N ILE A 86 -8.00 7.26 6.76
CA ILE A 86 -6.98 8.09 6.09
C ILE A 86 -7.57 9.30 5.35
N GLY A 87 -8.87 9.52 5.44
CA GLY A 87 -9.57 10.66 4.82
C GLY A 87 -10.06 10.41 3.40
N LEU A 88 -10.09 9.16 2.91
CA LEU A 88 -10.66 8.81 1.61
C LEU A 88 -12.13 8.42 1.75
N TYR A 89 -13.02 9.33 1.39
CA TYR A 89 -14.45 9.07 1.35
C TYR A 89 -14.87 8.38 0.06
N THR A 90 -15.72 7.38 0.18
CA THR A 90 -16.10 6.49 -0.91
C THR A 90 -17.62 6.39 -1.08
N LYS A 91 -18.06 5.99 -2.27
CA LYS A 91 -19.47 5.72 -2.61
C LYS A 91 -19.57 4.46 -3.47
N TYR A 92 -20.69 3.77 -3.33
CA TYR A 92 -21.00 2.67 -4.23
C TYR A 92 -21.70 3.18 -5.50
N MET A 93 -21.29 2.64 -6.64
CA MET A 93 -21.96 2.79 -7.93
C MET A 93 -22.28 1.38 -8.44
N GLY A 94 -23.53 0.94 -8.26
CA GLY A 94 -23.91 -0.46 -8.35
C GLY A 94 -23.18 -1.29 -7.28
N ASN A 95 -22.44 -2.29 -7.71
CA ASN A 95 -21.63 -3.12 -6.81
C ASN A 95 -20.19 -2.59 -6.62
N LEU A 96 -19.75 -1.63 -7.42
CA LEU A 96 -18.38 -1.15 -7.41
C LEU A 96 -18.20 0.02 -6.43
N LEU A 97 -17.10 0.01 -5.68
CA LEU A 97 -16.72 1.07 -4.75
C LEU A 97 -15.78 2.06 -5.43
N TYR A 98 -16.14 3.34 -5.42
CA TYR A 98 -15.35 4.43 -5.97
C TYR A 98 -15.09 5.52 -4.93
N PRO A 99 -14.02 6.32 -5.07
CA PRO A 99 -13.90 7.56 -4.32
C PRO A 99 -15.00 8.54 -4.74
N TYR A 100 -15.44 9.41 -3.84
CA TYR A 100 -16.41 10.46 -4.19
C TYR A 100 -15.93 11.34 -5.33
N SER A 101 -14.63 11.57 -5.44
CA SER A 101 -14.01 12.36 -6.51
C SER A 101 -14.08 11.69 -7.89
N GLU A 102 -14.32 10.37 -7.95
CA GLU A 102 -14.21 9.55 -9.17
C GLU A 102 -12.91 9.79 -9.94
N SER A 103 -11.82 10.08 -9.23
CA SER A 103 -10.53 10.42 -9.80
C SER A 103 -9.39 9.64 -9.16
N ALA A 104 -8.75 8.78 -9.94
CA ALA A 104 -7.55 8.07 -9.49
C ALA A 104 -6.41 9.03 -9.15
N LYS A 105 -6.34 10.18 -9.83
CA LYS A 105 -5.34 11.21 -9.53
C LYS A 105 -5.59 11.86 -8.16
N ALA A 106 -6.83 12.11 -7.80
CA ALA A 106 -7.17 12.64 -6.47
C ALA A 106 -6.82 11.64 -5.36
N VAL A 107 -7.10 10.35 -5.58
CA VAL A 107 -6.70 9.28 -4.66
C VAL A 107 -5.18 9.20 -4.53
N GLN A 108 -4.44 9.20 -5.64
CA GLN A 108 -2.98 9.23 -5.61
C GLN A 108 -2.45 10.39 -4.78
N THR A 109 -2.96 11.61 -5.02
CA THR A 109 -2.54 12.81 -4.29
C THR A 109 -2.82 12.68 -2.80
N LEU A 110 -4.00 12.17 -2.41
CA LEU A 110 -4.34 11.95 -1.00
C LEU A 110 -3.34 11.00 -0.33
N PHE A 111 -3.06 9.85 -0.94
CA PHE A 111 -2.15 8.86 -0.36
C PHE A 111 -0.72 9.41 -0.21
N LEU A 112 -0.22 10.15 -1.20
CA LEU A 112 1.12 10.74 -1.11
C LEU A 112 1.19 11.84 -0.06
N ASN A 113 0.19 12.71 0.03
CA ASN A 113 0.12 13.74 1.07
C ASN A 113 0.05 13.11 2.48
N ARG A 114 -0.72 12.03 2.66
CA ARG A 114 -0.76 11.31 3.94
C ARG A 114 0.57 10.65 4.28
N ALA A 115 1.23 10.03 3.31
CA ALA A 115 2.55 9.45 3.52
C ALA A 115 3.56 10.52 3.97
N GLU A 116 3.57 11.68 3.32
CA GLU A 116 4.41 12.83 3.68
C GLU A 116 4.07 13.37 5.08
N GLU A 117 2.79 13.59 5.37
CA GLU A 117 2.29 14.09 6.67
C GLU A 117 2.72 13.19 7.85
N TYR A 118 2.69 11.86 7.66
CA TYR A 118 3.16 10.90 8.65
C TYR A 118 4.68 10.68 8.63
N GLY A 119 5.43 11.36 7.76
CA GLY A 119 6.87 11.25 7.68
C GLY A 119 7.36 9.90 7.14
N VAL A 120 6.66 9.37 6.14
CA VAL A 120 7.13 8.21 5.36
C VAL A 120 8.17 8.69 4.35
N GLU A 121 9.35 8.08 4.35
CA GLU A 121 10.36 8.30 3.32
C GLU A 121 10.06 7.41 2.09
N ILE A 122 9.88 8.00 0.91
CA ILE A 122 9.69 7.26 -0.35
C ILE A 122 10.87 7.54 -1.26
N ILE A 123 11.59 6.49 -1.63
CA ILE A 123 12.76 6.55 -2.51
C ILE A 123 12.39 5.88 -3.82
N CYS A 124 12.30 6.67 -4.89
CA CYS A 124 12.05 6.19 -6.25
C CYS A 124 13.35 5.86 -6.98
N GLU A 125 13.24 5.16 -8.12
CA GLU A 125 14.37 4.68 -8.93
C GLU A 125 15.34 3.82 -8.11
N GLU A 126 14.80 3.10 -7.11
CA GLU A 126 15.54 2.27 -6.17
C GLU A 126 15.00 0.83 -6.23
N GLU A 127 15.42 0.10 -7.25
CA GLU A 127 15.03 -1.31 -7.44
C GLU A 127 15.77 -2.21 -6.45
N VAL A 128 15.02 -3.03 -5.71
CA VAL A 128 15.57 -4.02 -4.80
C VAL A 128 15.96 -5.28 -5.57
N LEU A 129 17.23 -5.63 -5.51
CA LEU A 129 17.82 -6.77 -6.22
C LEU A 129 17.81 -8.05 -5.38
N SER A 130 18.06 -7.92 -4.07
CA SER A 130 18.02 -9.08 -3.16
C SER A 130 17.80 -8.67 -1.71
N ILE A 131 17.32 -9.64 -0.91
CA ILE A 131 17.11 -9.49 0.53
C ILE A 131 17.80 -10.65 1.22
N LYS A 132 18.61 -10.36 2.26
CA LYS A 132 19.26 -11.37 3.10
C LYS A 132 18.91 -11.12 4.56
N LYS A 133 18.38 -12.14 5.23
CA LYS A 133 18.15 -12.12 6.69
C LYS A 133 19.47 -12.45 7.41
N ASN A 134 19.77 -11.72 8.46
CA ASN A 134 20.92 -11.96 9.34
C ASN A 134 20.51 -11.85 10.83
N LYS A 135 21.49 -11.94 11.74
CA LYS A 135 21.25 -11.88 13.20
C LYS A 135 20.68 -10.52 13.67
N HIS A 136 20.83 -9.48 12.89
CA HIS A 136 20.48 -8.10 13.24
C HIS A 136 19.29 -7.56 12.44
N GLY A 137 18.59 -8.41 11.65
CA GLY A 137 17.48 -8.01 10.81
C GLY A 137 17.69 -8.42 9.35
N TYR A 138 17.52 -7.46 8.45
CA TYR A 138 17.58 -7.65 7.01
C TYR A 138 18.59 -6.72 6.36
N LEU A 139 19.38 -7.27 5.44
CA LEU A 139 20.20 -6.53 4.49
C LEU A 139 19.51 -6.55 3.13
N ILE A 140 19.21 -5.39 2.61
CA ILE A 140 18.51 -5.19 1.33
C ILE A 140 19.51 -4.58 0.36
N HIS A 141 19.82 -5.30 -0.73
CA HIS A 141 20.64 -4.81 -1.82
C HIS A 141 19.74 -4.17 -2.87
N ALA A 142 19.95 -2.90 -3.16
CA ALA A 142 19.24 -2.18 -4.20
C ALA A 142 20.23 -1.58 -5.21
N VAL A 143 19.71 -1.04 -6.30
CA VAL A 143 20.56 -0.59 -7.43
C VAL A 143 21.52 0.52 -7.06
N ASN A 144 21.14 1.44 -6.17
CA ASN A 144 21.99 2.59 -5.83
C ASN A 144 22.79 2.37 -4.54
N LYS A 145 22.24 1.66 -3.55
CA LYS A 145 22.90 1.39 -2.27
C LYS A 145 22.29 0.22 -1.51
N ASP A 146 22.97 -0.18 -0.46
CA ASP A 146 22.47 -1.19 0.50
C ASP A 146 21.72 -0.52 1.65
N TYR A 147 20.70 -1.22 2.17
CA TYR A 147 19.92 -0.80 3.31
C TYR A 147 19.92 -1.87 4.40
N GLN A 148 19.84 -1.43 5.65
CA GLN A 148 19.59 -2.31 6.79
C GLN A 148 18.25 -1.97 7.42
N ALA A 149 17.50 -2.99 7.83
CA ALA A 149 16.21 -2.85 8.48
C ALA A 149 15.96 -3.95 9.50
N ASP A 150 15.14 -3.63 10.52
CA ASP A 150 14.65 -4.64 11.46
C ASP A 150 13.55 -5.52 10.82
N TYR A 151 12.77 -4.92 9.90
CA TYR A 151 11.64 -5.57 9.21
C TYR A 151 11.63 -5.24 7.71
N VAL A 152 11.10 -6.18 6.91
CA VAL A 152 10.83 -6.04 5.48
C VAL A 152 9.45 -6.61 5.18
#